data_9d58885060f44939f8fa878aaf910f71
#
_entry.id   9d58885060f44939f8fa878aaf910f71
#
_cell.length_a   1.000
_cell.length_b   1.000
_cell.length_c   1.000
_cell.angle_alpha   90.00
_cell.angle_beta   90.00
_cell.angle_gamma   90.00
#
_symmetry.space_group_name_H-M   'P 1'
#
loop_
_entity.id
_entity.type
_entity.pdbx_description
1 polymer ?
#
loop_
_entity_poly.entity_id
_entity_poly.type
_entity_poly.pdbx_seq_one_letter_code
_entity_poly.pdbx_strand_id
1 'polypeptide(L)'
;MKRSRLLLLVFVAYASSAGLADRPNILFIMTDQHFGGAMSGVMGDRYVKTPNLDSLAESGVRFDRAYAPNPICVPARNSIFSGYYPFETGLQTNSKQPLPERIVSMGKHFKDAGYDTGYFGKWHLNMKTEDAERHGFDETGVLKNNGADHLIPEPTIAFLNLKRDKPFLLVASFTGPHDICEMVRGQKIPGGPIGEFPDAEDCPPVPVNVAPPIDETDSMFLMRKSYQATTMTPIAHFNNDKWRQMRWGYYQLIERSDREIGKVLAALKESGLEENTLVIFTADHGDCTGAHSFAQKTVFYDESARIPLILSFPGKVSPSVTRKLVNVGVDTFPTMLDFAGLEIPSSFKGRSVRLVCENPNLSNWREYVVVSNHMVQGAVPVGRTGIPQSRGRMLRTDDFKYAVYDIGEHRESLVDMENDPYEMRNQARNPEHKKTLNAHRALLRAYAVEVGDTEALEILGDR
;
A
#
# COMPACT_ATOMS: atom_id res chain seq x y z
N MET A 1 46.49 9.34 -48.26
CA MET A 1 45.94 8.21 -47.48
C MET A 1 46.24 8.45 -46.01
N LYS A 2 45.26 9.04 -45.28
CA LYS A 2 45.36 9.20 -43.79
C LYS A 2 44.53 8.12 -43.12
N ARG A 3 45.17 7.24 -42.37
CA ARG A 3 44.53 6.20 -41.56
C ARG A 3 44.11 6.82 -40.21
N SER A 4 42.83 7.06 -40.01
CA SER A 4 42.26 7.36 -38.69
C SER A 4 42.22 6.08 -37.84
N ARG A 5 42.92 6.10 -36.73
CA ARG A 5 42.83 5.06 -35.70
C ARG A 5 41.66 5.40 -34.77
N LEU A 6 40.63 4.61 -34.82
CA LEU A 6 39.50 4.67 -33.86
C LEU A 6 39.97 4.05 -32.53
N LEU A 7 40.10 4.91 -31.51
CA LEU A 7 40.39 4.43 -30.14
C LEU A 7 39.04 3.97 -29.52
N LEU A 8 38.92 2.67 -29.34
CA LEU A 8 37.79 2.06 -28.62
C LEU A 8 38.09 2.19 -27.12
N LEU A 9 37.47 3.15 -26.44
CA LEU A 9 37.47 3.25 -24.97
C LEU A 9 36.51 2.18 -24.42
N VAL A 10 37.08 1.10 -23.93
CA VAL A 10 36.34 0.10 -23.14
C VAL A 10 36.18 0.67 -21.72
N PHE A 11 34.99 1.15 -21.38
CA PHE A 11 34.63 1.41 -19.99
C PHE A 11 34.42 0.08 -19.29
N VAL A 12 35.42 -0.40 -18.56
CA VAL A 12 35.27 -1.48 -17.60
C VAL A 12 34.60 -0.85 -16.36
N ALA A 13 33.29 -1.05 -16.23
CA ALA A 13 32.59 -0.77 -14.99
C ALA A 13 33.11 -1.76 -13.92
N TYR A 14 33.95 -1.30 -13.02
CA TYR A 14 34.26 -2.01 -11.79
C TYR A 14 32.99 -1.99 -10.94
N ALA A 15 32.18 -3.02 -11.02
CA ALA A 15 31.25 -3.36 -9.94
C ALA A 15 32.11 -3.80 -8.76
N SER A 16 32.35 -2.90 -7.80
CA SER A 16 32.93 -3.28 -6.51
C SER A 16 31.85 -4.17 -5.86
N SER A 17 32.10 -5.45 -5.74
CA SER A 17 31.30 -6.33 -4.89
C SER A 17 31.55 -5.89 -3.44
N ALA A 18 30.69 -5.04 -2.90
CA ALA A 18 30.67 -4.78 -1.47
C ALA A 18 30.60 -6.14 -0.76
N GLY A 19 31.44 -6.35 0.24
CA GLY A 19 31.38 -7.56 1.06
C GLY A 19 29.99 -7.68 1.70
N LEU A 20 29.58 -8.88 2.09
CA LEU A 20 28.27 -9.08 2.72
C LEU A 20 28.06 -8.15 3.93
N ALA A 21 29.11 -7.92 4.71
CA ALA A 21 29.09 -7.02 5.88
C ALA A 21 28.90 -5.52 5.55
N ASP A 22 29.19 -5.12 4.30
CA ASP A 22 29.02 -3.74 3.84
C ASP A 22 27.61 -3.43 3.31
N ARG A 23 26.76 -4.45 3.19
CA ARG A 23 25.37 -4.27 2.75
C ARG A 23 24.51 -3.69 3.87
N PRO A 24 23.53 -2.83 3.54
CA PRO A 24 22.65 -2.27 4.55
C PRO A 24 21.71 -3.30 5.15
N ASN A 25 21.34 -3.07 6.39
CA ASN A 25 20.17 -3.69 6.99
C ASN A 25 18.90 -3.11 6.39
N ILE A 26 17.82 -3.86 6.47
CA ILE A 26 16.49 -3.40 6.04
C ILE A 26 15.50 -3.63 7.17
N LEU A 27 14.87 -2.55 7.64
CA LEU A 27 13.72 -2.59 8.54
C LEU A 27 12.48 -2.20 7.76
N PHE A 28 11.61 -3.18 7.52
CA PHE A 28 10.35 -2.98 6.82
C PHE A 28 9.18 -2.95 7.82
N ILE A 29 8.61 -1.77 8.01
CA ILE A 29 7.48 -1.54 8.91
C ILE A 29 6.21 -1.41 8.06
N MET A 30 5.18 -2.17 8.39
CA MET A 30 3.92 -2.17 7.67
C MET A 30 2.73 -2.13 8.63
N THR A 31 1.74 -1.28 8.33
CA THR A 31 0.43 -1.24 8.99
C THR A 31 -0.63 -1.87 8.09
N ASP A 32 -1.81 -2.17 8.64
CA ASP A 32 -2.96 -2.68 7.90
C ASP A 32 -4.07 -1.64 7.88
N GLN A 33 -4.59 -1.33 6.69
CA GLN A 33 -5.75 -0.45 6.52
C GLN A 33 -5.48 1.03 6.85
N HIS A 34 -4.24 1.52 6.62
CA HIS A 34 -3.84 2.89 6.93
C HIS A 34 -3.88 3.78 5.67
N PHE A 35 -4.81 4.72 5.65
CA PHE A 35 -4.93 5.71 4.57
C PHE A 35 -3.73 6.68 4.55
N GLY A 36 -3.19 6.94 3.37
CA GLY A 36 -2.00 7.78 3.21
C GLY A 36 -2.17 9.23 3.65
N GLY A 37 -3.40 9.74 3.74
CA GLY A 37 -3.69 11.08 4.26
C GLY A 37 -3.87 11.17 5.77
N ALA A 38 -3.90 10.03 6.48
CA ALA A 38 -4.15 9.98 7.91
C ALA A 38 -2.83 9.95 8.72
N MET A 39 -2.03 10.98 8.56
CA MET A 39 -0.81 11.25 9.33
C MET A 39 -0.81 12.72 9.74
N SER A 40 -0.31 13.03 10.95
CA SER A 40 -0.45 14.37 11.53
C SER A 40 0.47 15.42 10.86
N GLY A 41 1.59 15.76 11.42
CA GLY A 41 2.41 16.91 11.03
C GLY A 41 2.74 16.96 9.54
N VAL A 42 3.12 15.83 8.96
CA VAL A 42 3.59 15.74 7.56
C VAL A 42 2.46 15.72 6.52
N MET A 43 1.27 15.21 6.86
CA MET A 43 0.10 15.20 5.96
C MET A 43 -0.93 16.27 6.30
N GLY A 44 -0.73 17.00 7.41
CA GLY A 44 -1.57 18.13 7.83
C GLY A 44 -2.90 17.73 8.47
N ASP A 45 -3.11 16.47 8.82
CA ASP A 45 -4.30 16.07 9.55
C ASP A 45 -4.17 16.42 11.04
N ARG A 46 -4.91 17.42 11.49
CA ARG A 46 -4.85 17.94 12.86
C ARG A 46 -5.54 17.06 13.91
N TYR A 47 -6.27 16.05 13.49
CA TYR A 47 -7.07 15.21 14.39
C TYR A 47 -6.38 13.88 14.74
N VAL A 48 -5.28 13.56 14.10
CA VAL A 48 -4.45 12.37 14.39
C VAL A 48 -3.05 12.82 14.83
N LYS A 49 -2.42 12.06 15.72
CA LYS A 49 -1.07 12.35 16.23
C LYS A 49 -0.15 11.18 15.95
N THR A 50 0.79 11.37 15.04
CA THR A 50 1.74 10.35 14.59
C THR A 50 3.19 10.82 14.73
N PRO A 51 3.65 11.22 15.94
CA PRO A 51 4.96 11.85 16.10
C PRO A 51 6.13 10.97 15.66
N ASN A 52 6.01 9.66 15.77
CA ASN A 52 7.07 8.73 15.37
C ASN A 52 7.15 8.59 13.85
N LEU A 53 6.02 8.46 13.18
CA LEU A 53 5.94 8.43 11.72
C LEU A 53 6.28 9.80 11.11
N ASP A 54 5.88 10.90 11.76
CA ASP A 54 6.26 12.25 11.34
C ASP A 54 7.78 12.43 11.38
N SER A 55 8.44 12.01 12.49
CA SER A 55 9.89 12.05 12.62
C SER A 55 10.60 11.20 11.55
N LEU A 56 10.06 10.01 11.23
CA LEU A 56 10.59 9.19 10.15
C LEU A 56 10.44 9.88 8.79
N ALA A 57 9.32 10.54 8.53
CA ALA A 57 9.07 11.27 7.28
C ALA A 57 9.97 12.52 7.18
N GLU A 58 10.26 13.19 8.29
CA GLU A 58 11.17 14.34 8.35
C GLU A 58 12.64 13.94 8.13
N SER A 59 13.01 12.69 8.41
CA SER A 59 14.35 12.14 8.19
C SER A 59 14.54 11.43 6.84
N GLY A 60 13.46 11.26 6.05
CA GLY A 60 13.46 10.46 4.84
C GLY A 60 12.73 11.09 3.65
N VAL A 61 12.47 10.29 2.64
CA VAL A 61 11.61 10.66 1.51
C VAL A 61 10.20 10.15 1.75
N ARG A 62 9.23 11.07 1.75
CA ARG A 62 7.81 10.76 1.76
C ARG A 62 7.23 10.85 0.35
N PHE A 63 6.48 9.82 -0.03
CA PHE A 63 5.77 9.74 -1.30
C PHE A 63 4.28 10.05 -1.10
N ASP A 64 3.81 11.18 -1.62
CA ASP A 64 2.41 11.60 -1.48
C ASP A 64 1.45 10.82 -2.41
N ARG A 65 1.99 10.11 -3.40
CA ARG A 65 1.22 9.37 -4.40
C ARG A 65 1.67 7.90 -4.50
N ALA A 66 1.69 7.22 -3.35
CA ALA A 66 1.92 5.79 -3.27
C ALA A 66 0.58 5.04 -3.23
N TYR A 67 0.43 4.02 -4.06
CA TYR A 67 -0.81 3.26 -4.24
C TYR A 67 -0.60 1.80 -3.94
N ALA A 68 -1.59 1.20 -3.26
CA ALA A 68 -1.68 -0.24 -3.09
C ALA A 68 -1.87 -0.93 -4.45
N PRO A 69 -1.33 -2.14 -4.67
CA PRO A 69 -1.52 -2.88 -5.93
C PRO A 69 -2.97 -3.35 -6.11
N ASN A 70 -3.64 -3.55 -4.99
CA ASN A 70 -5.04 -3.92 -4.85
C ASN A 70 -5.48 -3.52 -3.43
N PRO A 71 -6.55 -2.74 -3.24
CA PRO A 71 -6.91 -2.23 -1.93
C PRO A 71 -7.61 -3.27 -1.03
N ILE A 72 -6.98 -4.44 -0.84
CA ILE A 72 -7.37 -5.48 0.11
C ILE A 72 -6.17 -6.33 0.54
N CYS A 73 -6.17 -6.82 1.79
CA CYS A 73 -5.01 -7.36 2.51
C CYS A 73 -4.24 -8.45 1.74
N VAL A 74 -4.86 -9.59 1.42
CA VAL A 74 -4.17 -10.75 0.81
C VAL A 74 -3.52 -10.38 -0.53
N PRO A 75 -4.22 -9.80 -1.50
CA PRO A 75 -3.59 -9.38 -2.76
C PRO A 75 -2.44 -8.39 -2.56
N ALA A 76 -2.66 -7.35 -1.74
CA ALA A 76 -1.66 -6.32 -1.49
C ALA A 76 -0.40 -6.90 -0.85
N ARG A 77 -0.55 -7.65 0.25
CA ARG A 77 0.58 -8.25 0.98
C ARG A 77 1.36 -9.24 0.12
N ASN A 78 0.67 -10.16 -0.57
CA ASN A 78 1.36 -11.11 -1.43
C ASN A 78 2.06 -10.42 -2.61
N SER A 79 1.52 -9.32 -3.14
CA SER A 79 2.17 -8.50 -4.15
C SER A 79 3.46 -7.85 -3.60
N ILE A 80 3.39 -7.19 -2.42
CA ILE A 80 4.54 -6.56 -1.76
C ILE A 80 5.65 -7.58 -1.48
N PHE A 81 5.30 -8.74 -0.94
CA PHE A 81 6.29 -9.76 -0.54
C PHE A 81 6.77 -10.65 -1.69
N SER A 82 6.21 -10.51 -2.89
CA SER A 82 6.63 -11.25 -4.08
C SER A 82 7.22 -10.38 -5.19
N GLY A 83 6.86 -9.08 -5.24
CA GLY A 83 7.22 -8.19 -6.34
C GLY A 83 6.37 -8.36 -7.61
N TYR A 84 5.30 -9.17 -7.56
CA TYR A 84 4.41 -9.45 -8.68
C TYR A 84 3.04 -8.80 -8.50
N TYR A 85 2.39 -8.45 -9.59
CA TYR A 85 1.01 -7.95 -9.54
C TYR A 85 0.01 -9.01 -9.05
N PRO A 86 -1.15 -8.60 -8.47
CA PRO A 86 -2.17 -9.54 -8.00
C PRO A 86 -2.65 -10.52 -9.07
N PHE A 87 -2.75 -10.12 -10.34
CA PHE A 87 -3.14 -11.01 -11.43
C PHE A 87 -2.05 -12.05 -11.75
N GLU A 88 -0.77 -11.73 -11.56
CA GLU A 88 0.36 -12.67 -11.74
C GLU A 88 0.45 -13.68 -10.60
N THR A 89 0.13 -13.27 -9.36
CA THR A 89 0.05 -14.17 -8.20
C THR A 89 -1.19 -15.04 -8.20
N GLY A 90 -2.25 -14.65 -8.96
CA GLY A 90 -3.57 -15.28 -8.92
C GLY A 90 -4.39 -14.94 -7.67
N LEU A 91 -3.86 -14.08 -6.79
CA LEU A 91 -4.48 -13.70 -5.52
C LEU A 91 -5.11 -12.32 -5.66
N GLN A 92 -6.34 -12.24 -6.15
CA GLN A 92 -7.04 -10.97 -6.38
C GLN A 92 -8.11 -10.64 -5.32
N THR A 93 -8.33 -11.55 -4.38
CA THR A 93 -9.25 -11.40 -3.23
C THR A 93 -8.59 -11.97 -1.96
N ASN A 94 -9.25 -11.85 -0.81
CA ASN A 94 -8.81 -12.52 0.42
C ASN A 94 -9.04 -14.04 0.34
N SER A 95 -8.43 -14.68 -0.66
CA SER A 95 -8.52 -16.13 -0.88
C SER A 95 -7.48 -16.87 -0.03
N LYS A 96 -7.73 -18.19 0.16
CA LYS A 96 -6.78 -19.10 0.83
C LYS A 96 -5.93 -19.91 -0.14
N GLN A 97 -5.99 -19.61 -1.45
CA GLN A 97 -5.15 -20.28 -2.43
C GLN A 97 -3.66 -20.00 -2.13
N PRO A 98 -2.80 -21.01 -2.18
CA PRO A 98 -1.37 -20.80 -1.92
C PRO A 98 -0.76 -19.92 -3.00
N LEU A 99 0.26 -19.14 -2.60
CA LEU A 99 1.11 -18.41 -3.55
C LEU A 99 1.79 -19.43 -4.50
N PRO A 100 1.74 -19.23 -5.84
CA PRO A 100 2.34 -20.16 -6.79
C PRO A 100 3.83 -20.46 -6.47
N GLU A 101 4.23 -21.74 -6.59
CA GLU A 101 5.59 -22.19 -6.21
C GLU A 101 6.70 -21.50 -7.02
N ARG A 102 6.42 -21.11 -8.27
CA ARG A 102 7.35 -20.36 -9.12
C ARG A 102 7.72 -18.97 -8.59
N ILE A 103 6.92 -18.43 -7.67
CA ILE A 103 7.13 -17.10 -7.11
C ILE A 103 7.94 -17.23 -5.83
N VAL A 104 9.13 -16.69 -5.83
CA VAL A 104 10.02 -16.64 -4.66
C VAL A 104 9.68 -15.44 -3.79
N SER A 105 9.55 -15.66 -2.48
CA SER A 105 9.19 -14.58 -1.54
C SER A 105 10.38 -13.65 -1.27
N MET A 106 10.07 -12.45 -0.80
CA MET A 106 11.06 -11.47 -0.33
C MET A 106 12.01 -12.08 0.72
N GLY A 107 11.48 -12.75 1.75
CA GLY A 107 12.30 -13.37 2.78
C GLY A 107 13.27 -14.39 2.22
N LYS A 108 12.81 -15.24 1.29
CA LYS A 108 13.66 -16.26 0.65
C LYS A 108 14.78 -15.63 -0.19
N HIS A 109 14.51 -14.58 -0.97
CA HIS A 109 15.54 -13.86 -1.73
C HIS A 109 16.62 -13.28 -0.82
N PHE A 110 16.26 -12.63 0.28
CA PHE A 110 17.22 -12.06 1.22
C PHE A 110 17.99 -13.14 2.00
N LYS A 111 17.33 -14.21 2.43
CA LYS A 111 17.98 -15.35 3.07
C LYS A 111 19.02 -15.97 2.15
N ASP A 112 18.68 -16.23 0.89
CA ASP A 112 19.61 -16.79 -0.11
C ASP A 112 20.78 -15.84 -0.43
N ALA A 113 20.56 -14.51 -0.27
CA ALA A 113 21.60 -13.50 -0.38
C ALA A 113 22.49 -13.35 0.87
N GLY A 114 22.25 -14.16 1.92
CA GLY A 114 23.06 -14.22 3.13
C GLY A 114 22.59 -13.32 4.26
N TYR A 115 21.39 -12.72 4.17
CA TYR A 115 20.81 -11.93 5.24
C TYR A 115 20.22 -12.80 6.36
N ASP A 116 20.32 -12.34 7.60
CA ASP A 116 19.46 -12.84 8.68
C ASP A 116 18.06 -12.30 8.48
N THR A 117 17.02 -13.12 8.66
CA THR A 117 15.66 -12.73 8.29
C THR A 117 14.69 -12.92 9.45
N GLY A 118 13.93 -11.86 9.77
CA GLY A 118 12.91 -11.87 10.83
C GLY A 118 11.58 -11.31 10.36
N TYR A 119 10.46 -11.89 10.85
CA TYR A 119 9.11 -11.42 10.59
C TYR A 119 8.27 -11.48 11.87
N PHE A 120 7.79 -10.33 12.34
CA PHE A 120 6.97 -10.22 13.55
C PHE A 120 5.67 -9.47 13.27
N GLY A 121 4.53 -10.05 13.67
CA GLY A 121 3.23 -9.42 13.56
C GLY A 121 2.26 -10.12 12.60
N LYS A 122 1.39 -9.33 11.95
CA LYS A 122 0.35 -9.83 11.04
C LYS A 122 0.95 -10.49 9.81
N TRP A 123 0.60 -11.75 9.56
CA TRP A 123 1.07 -12.53 8.41
C TRP A 123 0.26 -12.25 7.15
N HIS A 124 -0.88 -12.87 7.03
CA HIS A 124 -1.81 -12.76 5.90
C HIS A 124 -1.16 -12.96 4.52
N LEU A 125 -0.05 -13.73 4.49
CA LEU A 125 0.60 -14.20 3.28
C LEU A 125 0.08 -15.62 2.96
N ASN A 126 0.00 -15.95 1.67
CA ASN A 126 -0.52 -17.24 1.23
C ASN A 126 0.58 -18.32 1.19
N MET A 127 1.42 -18.32 2.21
CA MET A 127 2.45 -19.28 2.53
C MET A 127 2.26 -19.72 3.99
N LYS A 128 2.50 -20.99 4.28
CA LYS A 128 2.37 -21.50 5.65
C LYS A 128 3.48 -20.93 6.54
N THR A 129 3.14 -20.53 7.74
CA THR A 129 4.10 -19.97 8.72
C THR A 129 5.14 -20.98 9.19
N GLU A 130 4.83 -22.28 9.08
CA GLU A 130 5.73 -23.38 9.44
C GLU A 130 6.71 -23.73 8.30
N ASP A 131 6.51 -23.19 7.11
CA ASP A 131 7.32 -23.49 5.93
C ASP A 131 8.41 -22.42 5.72
N ALA A 132 9.41 -22.44 6.61
CA ALA A 132 10.53 -21.49 6.59
C ALA A 132 11.37 -21.56 5.30
N GLU A 133 11.43 -22.71 4.63
CA GLU A 133 12.09 -22.83 3.34
C GLU A 133 11.35 -22.09 2.25
N ARG A 134 10.02 -22.03 2.32
CA ARG A 134 9.16 -21.36 1.35
C ARG A 134 9.14 -19.84 1.52
N HIS A 135 8.96 -19.36 2.75
CA HIS A 135 8.87 -17.93 3.01
C HIS A 135 10.20 -17.25 3.33
N GLY A 136 11.22 -18.02 3.75
CA GLY A 136 12.58 -17.54 3.95
C GLY A 136 12.83 -16.70 5.18
N PHE A 137 11.92 -16.62 6.14
CA PHE A 137 12.15 -15.95 7.43
C PHE A 137 12.63 -16.98 8.46
N ASP A 138 13.84 -16.76 9.00
CA ASP A 138 14.45 -17.66 9.99
C ASP A 138 13.78 -17.52 11.36
N GLU A 139 13.41 -16.29 11.72
CA GLU A 139 12.68 -16.01 12.95
C GLU A 139 11.30 -15.45 12.64
N THR A 140 10.27 -16.03 13.22
CA THR A 140 8.87 -15.60 13.03
C THR A 140 8.11 -15.53 14.33
N GLY A 141 7.40 -14.40 14.55
CA GLY A 141 6.44 -14.19 15.63
C GLY A 141 5.09 -13.75 15.07
N VAL A 142 4.34 -14.68 14.48
CA VAL A 142 3.09 -14.37 13.79
C VAL A 142 1.95 -14.19 14.78
N LEU A 143 1.25 -13.07 14.69
CA LEU A 143 0.06 -12.81 15.48
C LEU A 143 -1.15 -13.56 14.91
N LYS A 144 -1.82 -14.31 15.77
CA LYS A 144 -3.05 -15.06 15.40
C LYS A 144 -4.32 -14.22 15.49
N ASN A 145 -4.27 -13.11 16.26
CA ASN A 145 -5.43 -12.26 16.54
C ASN A 145 -5.15 -10.81 16.18
N ASN A 146 -6.17 -10.09 15.76
CA ASN A 146 -6.13 -8.63 15.64
C ASN A 146 -5.88 -7.96 17.01
N GLY A 147 -5.43 -6.71 17.02
CA GLY A 147 -5.25 -5.90 18.22
C GLY A 147 -4.07 -6.27 19.11
N ALA A 148 -3.21 -7.16 18.67
CA ALA A 148 -2.05 -7.60 19.41
C ALA A 148 -0.76 -6.81 19.08
N ASP A 149 -0.88 -5.62 18.52
CA ASP A 149 0.25 -4.78 18.05
C ASP A 149 1.26 -4.50 19.18
N HIS A 150 0.81 -4.41 20.43
CA HIS A 150 1.67 -4.23 21.61
C HIS A 150 2.63 -5.41 21.87
N LEU A 151 2.42 -6.55 21.22
CA LEU A 151 3.30 -7.73 21.31
C LEU A 151 4.38 -7.75 20.22
N ILE A 152 4.33 -6.84 19.23
CA ILE A 152 5.27 -6.81 18.10
C ILE A 152 6.62 -6.20 18.49
N PRO A 153 6.68 -5.12 19.29
CA PRO A 153 7.96 -4.48 19.60
C PRO A 153 8.95 -5.40 20.33
N GLU A 154 8.50 -6.17 21.31
CA GLU A 154 9.39 -6.99 22.13
C GLU A 154 10.23 -7.99 21.27
N PRO A 155 9.67 -8.90 20.47
CA PRO A 155 10.45 -9.80 19.63
C PRO A 155 11.23 -9.05 18.53
N THR A 156 10.69 -7.95 18.00
CA THR A 156 11.37 -7.12 17.01
C THR A 156 12.65 -6.49 17.60
N ILE A 157 12.56 -5.96 18.81
CA ILE A 157 13.70 -5.39 19.56
C ILE A 157 14.70 -6.47 19.95
N ALA A 158 14.22 -7.64 20.39
CA ALA A 158 15.10 -8.77 20.67
C ALA A 158 15.91 -9.17 19.42
N PHE A 159 15.27 -9.22 18.25
CA PHE A 159 15.96 -9.47 16.98
C PHE A 159 17.00 -8.37 16.66
N LEU A 160 16.69 -7.09 16.83
CA LEU A 160 17.63 -5.99 16.60
C LEU A 160 18.88 -6.10 17.50
N ASN A 161 18.73 -6.55 18.74
CA ASN A 161 19.81 -6.66 19.73
C ASN A 161 20.69 -7.91 19.58
N LEU A 162 20.38 -8.82 18.65
CA LEU A 162 21.25 -9.96 18.37
C LEU A 162 22.59 -9.51 17.81
N LYS A 163 23.67 -10.04 18.36
CA LYS A 163 25.01 -9.84 17.77
C LYS A 163 25.11 -10.64 16.47
N ARG A 164 25.45 -9.97 15.40
CA ARG A 164 25.57 -10.57 14.07
C ARG A 164 26.69 -9.95 13.26
N ASP A 165 27.21 -10.70 12.34
CA ASP A 165 28.21 -10.30 11.34
C ASP A 165 27.60 -10.20 9.91
N LYS A 166 26.29 -10.38 9.81
CA LYS A 166 25.50 -10.34 8.58
C LYS A 166 24.48 -9.19 8.62
N PRO A 167 24.13 -8.62 7.47
CA PRO A 167 22.98 -7.72 7.39
C PRO A 167 21.68 -8.47 7.66
N PHE A 168 20.62 -7.76 7.98
CA PHE A 168 19.30 -8.34 8.21
C PHE A 168 18.21 -7.73 7.33
N LEU A 169 17.19 -8.54 7.04
CA LEU A 169 15.85 -8.13 6.66
C LEU A 169 14.91 -8.39 7.83
N LEU A 170 14.38 -7.35 8.43
CA LEU A 170 13.45 -7.42 9.55
C LEU A 170 12.11 -6.79 9.17
N VAL A 171 11.03 -7.55 9.30
CA VAL A 171 9.67 -7.10 9.06
C VAL A 171 8.92 -6.94 10.37
N ALA A 172 8.40 -5.74 10.63
CA ALA A 172 7.49 -5.43 11.73
C ALA A 172 6.11 -5.10 11.14
N SER A 173 5.17 -6.04 11.21
CA SER A 173 3.88 -5.97 10.52
C SER A 173 2.73 -5.78 11.53
N PHE A 174 2.29 -4.54 11.67
CA PHE A 174 1.22 -4.15 12.59
C PHE A 174 -0.16 -4.42 12.00
N THR A 175 -1.14 -4.69 12.87
CA THR A 175 -2.55 -4.88 12.49
C THR A 175 -3.32 -3.55 12.45
N GLY A 176 -3.01 -2.62 13.34
CA GLY A 176 -3.70 -1.34 13.38
C GLY A 176 -3.44 -0.48 12.13
N PRO A 177 -4.43 0.32 11.73
CA PRO A 177 -5.75 0.58 12.34
C PRO A 177 -6.90 -0.37 11.90
N HIS A 178 -6.63 -1.56 11.35
CA HIS A 178 -7.64 -2.52 10.88
C HIS A 178 -8.74 -2.85 11.91
N ASP A 179 -8.45 -2.72 13.21
CA ASP A 179 -9.40 -2.95 14.31
C ASP A 179 -10.61 -1.99 14.30
N ILE A 180 -10.59 -0.98 13.43
CA ILE A 180 -11.77 -0.14 13.15
C ILE A 180 -12.96 -0.98 12.65
N CYS A 181 -12.70 -2.12 12.04
CA CYS A 181 -13.73 -3.03 11.57
C CYS A 181 -14.61 -3.54 12.72
N GLU A 182 -14.01 -3.89 13.84
CA GLU A 182 -14.70 -4.37 15.03
C GLU A 182 -15.54 -3.25 15.67
N MET A 183 -15.00 -2.04 15.71
CA MET A 183 -15.72 -0.87 16.20
C MET A 183 -16.96 -0.58 15.33
N VAL A 184 -16.85 -0.62 14.01
CA VAL A 184 -17.98 -0.40 13.10
C VAL A 184 -19.08 -1.45 13.29
N ARG A 185 -18.71 -2.67 13.67
CA ARG A 185 -19.63 -3.76 13.99
C ARG A 185 -20.25 -3.64 15.38
N GLY A 186 -19.86 -2.66 16.19
CA GLY A 186 -20.25 -2.55 17.60
C GLY A 186 -19.65 -3.66 18.47
N GLN A 187 -18.55 -4.27 18.04
CA GLN A 187 -17.82 -5.31 18.74
C GLN A 187 -16.74 -4.71 19.64
N LYS A 188 -16.27 -5.50 20.60
CA LYS A 188 -15.13 -5.10 21.43
C LYS A 188 -13.88 -4.95 20.57
N ILE A 189 -13.20 -3.80 20.71
CA ILE A 189 -11.95 -3.54 20.00
C ILE A 189 -10.86 -4.49 20.55
N PRO A 190 -10.19 -5.25 19.68
CA PRO A 190 -9.06 -6.06 20.08
C PRO A 190 -7.92 -5.18 20.65
N GLY A 191 -7.14 -5.74 21.57
CA GLY A 191 -6.07 -4.96 22.22
C GLY A 191 -6.54 -3.93 23.26
N GLY A 192 -7.84 -3.91 23.57
CA GLY A 192 -8.42 -3.06 24.61
C GLY A 192 -9.04 -1.75 24.08
N PRO A 193 -9.60 -0.95 24.99
CA PRO A 193 -10.27 0.29 24.63
C PRO A 193 -9.30 1.32 24.05
N ILE A 194 -9.80 2.16 23.16
CA ILE A 194 -9.05 3.29 22.55
C ILE A 194 -9.28 4.61 23.28
N GLY A 195 -9.92 4.59 24.43
CA GLY A 195 -10.36 5.74 25.19
C GLY A 195 -11.89 5.85 25.25
N GLU A 196 -12.38 6.84 25.98
CA GLU A 196 -13.80 7.19 25.98
C GLU A 196 -14.13 8.02 24.74
N PHE A 197 -15.26 7.74 24.13
CA PHE A 197 -15.73 8.54 22.99
C PHE A 197 -16.05 9.96 23.45
N PRO A 198 -15.44 10.97 22.83
CA PRO A 198 -15.87 12.34 23.06
C PRO A 198 -17.26 12.59 22.47
N ASP A 199 -17.85 13.71 22.82
CA ASP A 199 -19.07 14.14 22.15
C ASP A 199 -18.83 14.25 20.64
N ALA A 200 -19.87 14.01 19.83
CA ALA A 200 -19.72 13.96 18.38
C ALA A 200 -19.15 15.28 17.80
N GLU A 201 -19.42 16.40 18.43
CA GLU A 201 -18.91 17.73 18.03
C GLU A 201 -17.40 17.89 18.26
N ASP A 202 -16.81 17.15 19.20
CA ASP A 202 -15.38 17.13 19.50
C ASP A 202 -14.62 16.09 18.65
N CYS A 203 -15.34 15.19 17.97
CA CYS A 203 -14.76 14.26 17.02
C CYS A 203 -14.34 14.97 15.71
N PRO A 204 -13.43 14.39 14.91
CA PRO A 204 -13.12 14.88 13.58
C PRO A 204 -14.38 15.10 12.74
N PRO A 205 -14.46 16.13 11.90
CA PRO A 205 -15.63 16.34 11.04
C PRO A 205 -15.82 15.15 10.09
N VAL A 206 -17.04 14.98 9.57
CA VAL A 206 -17.25 14.06 8.44
C VAL A 206 -16.34 14.47 7.27
N PRO A 207 -15.89 13.50 6.44
CA PRO A 207 -15.09 13.86 5.27
C PRO A 207 -15.89 14.77 4.33
N VAL A 208 -15.21 15.71 3.67
CA VAL A 208 -15.84 16.65 2.73
C VAL A 208 -16.54 15.91 1.58
N ASN A 209 -16.10 14.72 1.26
CA ASN A 209 -16.62 13.81 0.25
C ASN A 209 -17.46 12.67 0.85
N VAL A 210 -18.19 12.92 1.94
CA VAL A 210 -19.08 11.91 2.54
C VAL A 210 -20.22 11.49 1.61
N ALA A 211 -20.70 12.40 0.75
CA ALA A 211 -21.72 12.10 -0.25
C ALA A 211 -21.15 11.23 -1.39
N PRO A 212 -21.98 10.41 -2.06
CA PRO A 212 -21.58 9.74 -3.29
C PRO A 212 -21.23 10.75 -4.39
N PRO A 213 -20.31 10.39 -5.31
CA PRO A 213 -19.95 11.26 -6.44
C PRO A 213 -21.11 11.49 -7.41
N ILE A 214 -21.07 12.61 -8.12
CA ILE A 214 -21.94 12.86 -9.26
C ILE A 214 -21.53 11.96 -10.42
N ASP A 215 -22.50 11.32 -11.09
CA ASP A 215 -22.28 10.35 -12.16
C ASP A 215 -21.45 9.13 -11.71
N GLU A 216 -21.73 8.62 -10.52
CA GLU A 216 -21.12 7.40 -10.00
C GLU A 216 -21.30 6.23 -10.97
N THR A 217 -20.31 5.37 -11.12
CA THR A 217 -20.42 4.15 -11.93
C THR A 217 -21.38 3.14 -11.30
N ASP A 218 -21.98 2.28 -12.15
CA ASP A 218 -22.89 1.22 -11.68
C ASP A 218 -22.22 0.28 -10.67
N SER A 219 -20.94 -0.02 -10.88
CA SER A 219 -20.15 -0.83 -9.95
C SER A 219 -20.03 -0.18 -8.58
N MET A 220 -19.69 1.11 -8.50
CA MET A 220 -19.56 1.82 -7.22
C MET A 220 -20.90 1.94 -6.50
N PHE A 221 -21.96 2.28 -7.23
CA PHE A 221 -23.30 2.30 -6.67
C PHE A 221 -23.71 0.95 -6.06
N LEU A 222 -23.52 -0.15 -6.80
CA LEU A 222 -23.86 -1.49 -6.33
C LEU A 222 -23.01 -1.92 -5.14
N MET A 223 -21.71 -1.64 -5.15
CA MET A 223 -20.82 -1.95 -4.05
C MET A 223 -21.20 -1.17 -2.79
N ARG A 224 -21.49 0.12 -2.89
CA ARG A 224 -21.95 0.94 -1.76
C ARG A 224 -23.26 0.38 -1.18
N LYS A 225 -24.23 0.01 -2.02
CA LYS A 225 -25.47 -0.65 -1.57
C LYS A 225 -25.20 -2.01 -0.91
N SER A 226 -24.25 -2.76 -1.43
CA SER A 226 -23.83 -4.04 -0.84
C SER A 226 -23.18 -3.86 0.53
N TYR A 227 -22.29 -2.88 0.69
CA TYR A 227 -21.70 -2.53 1.99
C TYR A 227 -22.76 -2.07 2.99
N GLN A 228 -23.70 -1.24 2.56
CA GLN A 228 -24.81 -0.80 3.41
C GLN A 228 -25.75 -1.93 3.87
N ALA A 229 -25.87 -3.00 3.06
CA ALA A 229 -26.73 -4.14 3.37
C ALA A 229 -26.07 -5.18 4.29
N THR A 230 -24.73 -5.15 4.47
CA THR A 230 -24.02 -6.18 5.24
C THR A 230 -24.08 -5.95 6.74
N THR A 231 -24.15 -7.03 7.50
CA THR A 231 -23.94 -6.98 8.95
C THR A 231 -22.46 -6.86 9.35
N MET A 232 -21.54 -7.10 8.41
CA MET A 232 -20.09 -6.95 8.63
C MET A 232 -19.66 -5.49 8.69
N THR A 233 -20.42 -4.59 8.08
CA THR A 233 -20.21 -3.14 8.11
C THR A 233 -21.57 -2.44 8.16
N PRO A 234 -22.25 -2.40 9.32
CA PRO A 234 -23.64 -1.95 9.43
C PRO A 234 -23.76 -0.42 9.34
N ILE A 235 -23.28 0.16 8.24
CA ILE A 235 -23.20 1.61 8.01
C ILE A 235 -24.46 2.22 7.42
N ALA A 236 -25.48 1.41 7.08
CA ALA A 236 -26.74 1.90 6.50
C ALA A 236 -27.44 2.95 7.37
N HIS A 237 -27.22 2.92 8.67
CA HIS A 237 -27.84 3.82 9.64
C HIS A 237 -26.89 4.89 10.18
N PHE A 238 -25.69 5.02 9.58
CA PHE A 238 -24.76 6.03 10.03
C PHE A 238 -25.23 7.43 9.63
N ASN A 239 -25.41 8.26 10.63
CA ASN A 239 -25.54 9.70 10.49
C ASN A 239 -24.16 10.38 10.62
N ASN A 240 -24.11 11.69 10.55
CA ASN A 240 -22.88 12.46 10.66
C ASN A 240 -22.13 12.19 11.97
N ASP A 241 -22.84 12.05 13.09
CA ASP A 241 -22.22 11.81 14.39
C ASP A 241 -21.53 10.45 14.45
N LYS A 242 -22.16 9.41 13.87
CA LYS A 242 -21.56 8.09 13.76
C LYS A 242 -20.32 8.07 12.85
N TRP A 243 -20.36 8.80 11.74
CA TRP A 243 -19.18 8.96 10.89
C TRP A 243 -18.04 9.70 11.61
N ARG A 244 -18.35 10.75 12.37
CA ARG A 244 -17.37 11.49 13.18
C ARG A 244 -16.74 10.60 14.25
N GLN A 245 -17.56 9.86 15.00
CA GLN A 245 -17.09 8.89 16.00
C GLN A 245 -16.23 7.79 15.39
N MET A 246 -16.62 7.27 14.21
CA MET A 246 -15.83 6.27 13.49
C MET A 246 -14.45 6.82 13.11
N ARG A 247 -14.37 8.04 12.58
CA ARG A 247 -13.10 8.71 12.23
C ARG A 247 -12.23 8.93 13.46
N TRP A 248 -12.82 9.37 14.56
CA TRP A 248 -12.09 9.48 15.82
C TRP A 248 -11.48 8.15 16.23
N GLY A 249 -12.27 7.08 16.24
CA GLY A 249 -11.80 5.75 16.58
C GLY A 249 -10.68 5.26 15.65
N TYR A 250 -10.80 5.51 14.36
CA TYR A 250 -9.77 5.19 13.37
C TYR A 250 -8.45 5.90 13.68
N TYR A 251 -8.51 7.19 14.03
CA TYR A 251 -7.32 7.96 14.40
C TYR A 251 -6.69 7.49 15.71
N GLN A 252 -7.50 7.12 16.72
CA GLN A 252 -6.96 6.55 17.95
C GLN A 252 -6.23 5.21 17.71
N LEU A 253 -6.71 4.40 16.76
CA LEU A 253 -6.04 3.17 16.37
C LEU A 253 -4.72 3.43 15.63
N ILE A 254 -4.65 4.46 14.78
CA ILE A 254 -3.39 4.90 14.16
C ILE A 254 -2.40 5.38 15.22
N GLU A 255 -2.82 6.23 16.15
CA GLU A 255 -1.97 6.73 17.24
C GLU A 255 -1.47 5.58 18.14
N ARG A 256 -2.29 4.54 18.34
CA ARG A 256 -1.87 3.33 19.05
C ARG A 256 -0.75 2.61 18.29
N SER A 257 -0.87 2.43 16.99
CA SER A 257 0.16 1.79 16.16
C SER A 257 1.42 2.66 16.07
N ASP A 258 1.29 3.98 15.96
CA ASP A 258 2.43 4.91 15.94
C ASP A 258 3.27 4.79 17.21
N ARG A 259 2.63 4.68 18.40
CA ARG A 259 3.36 4.45 19.65
C ARG A 259 4.15 3.14 19.67
N GLU A 260 3.60 2.07 19.12
CA GLU A 260 4.30 0.78 19.07
C GLU A 260 5.43 0.79 18.03
N ILE A 261 5.23 1.45 16.89
CA ILE A 261 6.27 1.68 15.88
C ILE A 261 7.42 2.51 16.48
N GLY A 262 7.08 3.53 17.28
CA GLY A 262 8.06 4.37 17.96
C GLY A 262 9.03 3.59 18.86
N LYS A 263 8.57 2.53 19.53
CA LYS A 263 9.43 1.65 20.33
C LYS A 263 10.46 0.92 19.46
N VAL A 264 10.06 0.46 18.29
CA VAL A 264 10.96 -0.23 17.34
C VAL A 264 11.98 0.74 16.75
N LEU A 265 11.57 1.95 16.37
CA LEU A 265 12.47 2.98 15.84
C LEU A 265 13.47 3.47 16.90
N ALA A 266 13.01 3.64 18.14
CA ALA A 266 13.89 4.00 19.27
C ALA A 266 14.96 2.92 19.50
N ALA A 267 14.56 1.64 19.51
CA ALA A 267 15.50 0.53 19.70
C ALA A 267 16.51 0.41 18.55
N LEU A 268 16.09 0.66 17.29
CA LEU A 268 17.01 0.71 16.16
C LEU A 268 18.09 1.77 16.36
N LYS A 269 17.70 2.94 16.83
CA LYS A 269 18.63 4.05 17.14
C LYS A 269 19.55 3.71 18.32
N GLU A 270 18.99 3.20 19.42
CA GLU A 270 19.74 2.83 20.63
C GLU A 270 20.72 1.69 20.38
N SER A 271 20.44 0.78 19.45
CA SER A 271 21.36 -0.29 19.05
C SER A 271 22.53 0.20 18.19
N GLY A 272 22.51 1.47 17.73
CA GLY A 272 23.52 2.04 16.84
C GLY A 272 23.45 1.51 15.39
N LEU A 273 22.37 0.84 15.00
CA LEU A 273 22.22 0.24 13.68
C LEU A 273 21.56 1.19 12.65
N GLU A 274 20.99 2.32 13.12
CA GLU A 274 20.23 3.28 12.30
C GLU A 274 21.02 3.75 11.08
N GLU A 275 22.31 4.11 11.26
CA GLU A 275 23.17 4.65 10.20
C GLU A 275 23.38 3.70 9.00
N ASN A 276 23.26 2.38 9.23
CA ASN A 276 23.39 1.37 8.16
C ASN A 276 22.08 0.61 7.95
N THR A 277 20.94 1.23 8.21
CA THR A 277 19.63 0.59 8.05
C THR A 277 18.72 1.43 7.13
N LEU A 278 18.26 0.80 6.05
CA LEU A 278 17.15 1.32 5.26
C LEU A 278 15.84 1.02 6.00
N VAL A 279 15.16 2.06 6.46
CA VAL A 279 13.82 1.95 7.06
C VAL A 279 12.78 2.27 6.00
N ILE A 280 11.83 1.37 5.78
CA ILE A 280 10.68 1.56 4.89
C ILE A 280 9.41 1.43 5.73
N PHE A 281 8.55 2.45 5.69
CA PHE A 281 7.22 2.42 6.27
C PHE A 281 6.15 2.48 5.18
N THR A 282 5.15 1.61 5.25
CA THR A 282 3.98 1.62 4.36
C THR A 282 2.76 0.94 5.00
N ALA A 283 1.67 0.84 4.23
CA ALA A 283 0.48 0.04 4.56
C ALA A 283 0.13 -0.88 3.39
N ASP A 284 -0.76 -1.85 3.62
CA ASP A 284 -1.25 -2.72 2.55
C ASP A 284 -2.40 -2.08 1.76
N HIS A 285 -3.28 -1.32 2.39
CA HIS A 285 -4.34 -0.50 1.79
C HIS A 285 -4.85 0.53 2.81
N GLY A 286 -5.75 1.40 2.39
CA GLY A 286 -6.38 2.39 3.26
C GLY A 286 -7.77 1.99 3.76
N ASP A 287 -8.51 2.98 4.27
CA ASP A 287 -9.91 2.91 4.71
C ASP A 287 -10.66 4.17 4.30
N CYS A 288 -11.87 4.02 3.77
CA CYS A 288 -12.68 5.16 3.32
C CYS A 288 -13.16 6.05 4.47
N THR A 289 -13.32 5.54 5.67
CA THR A 289 -13.71 6.29 6.89
C THR A 289 -14.85 7.30 6.70
N GLY A 290 -15.85 6.93 5.90
CA GLY A 290 -17.01 7.77 5.58
C GLY A 290 -16.96 8.45 4.20
N ALA A 291 -15.79 8.55 3.56
CA ALA A 291 -15.71 9.08 2.20
C ALA A 291 -16.62 8.28 1.26
N HIS A 292 -17.37 9.00 0.40
CA HIS A 292 -18.34 8.46 -0.56
C HIS A 292 -19.39 7.53 0.06
N SER A 293 -19.67 7.72 1.36
CA SER A 293 -20.55 6.83 2.17
C SER A 293 -20.05 5.37 2.23
N PHE A 294 -18.73 5.16 2.18
CA PHE A 294 -18.10 3.88 2.42
C PHE A 294 -17.40 3.84 3.81
N ALA A 295 -17.39 2.68 4.40
CA ALA A 295 -16.42 2.25 5.39
C ALA A 295 -15.55 1.15 4.78
N GLN A 296 -14.33 1.00 5.27
CA GLN A 296 -13.39 0.00 4.81
C GLN A 296 -12.80 0.30 3.40
N LYS A 297 -12.60 -0.68 2.60
CA LYS A 297 -11.67 -0.82 1.47
C LYS A 297 -12.33 -1.45 0.25
N THR A 298 -11.54 -1.94 -0.69
CA THR A 298 -11.97 -2.63 -1.93
C THR A 298 -12.55 -1.73 -3.00
N VAL A 299 -12.32 -0.43 -2.91
CA VAL A 299 -12.69 0.56 -3.93
C VAL A 299 -11.46 1.35 -4.38
N PHE A 300 -11.57 2.07 -5.52
CA PHE A 300 -10.44 2.82 -6.08
C PHE A 300 -10.32 4.26 -5.57
N TYR A 301 -11.18 4.70 -4.65
CA TYR A 301 -11.02 6.01 -4.03
C TYR A 301 -9.69 6.11 -3.29
N ASP A 302 -9.11 7.31 -3.27
CA ASP A 302 -7.79 7.54 -2.67
C ASP A 302 -7.73 7.08 -1.21
N GLU A 303 -8.81 7.23 -0.45
CA GLU A 303 -8.86 6.80 0.95
C GLU A 303 -8.66 5.28 1.10
N SER A 304 -9.04 4.50 0.10
CA SER A 304 -8.84 3.04 0.09
C SER A 304 -7.56 2.62 -0.62
N ALA A 305 -7.20 3.28 -1.71
CA ALA A 305 -6.13 2.85 -2.60
C ALA A 305 -4.78 3.56 -2.36
N ARG A 306 -4.78 4.82 -1.89
CA ARG A 306 -3.58 5.59 -1.60
C ARG A 306 -3.13 5.35 -0.17
N ILE A 307 -1.88 4.95 -0.01
CA ILE A 307 -1.28 4.50 1.24
C ILE A 307 -0.02 5.31 1.57
N PRO A 308 0.41 5.36 2.83
CA PRO A 308 1.68 6.00 3.17
C PRO A 308 2.85 5.22 2.57
N LEU A 309 3.89 5.96 2.18
CA LEU A 309 5.19 5.38 1.85
C LEU A 309 6.28 6.37 2.27
N ILE A 310 7.14 5.92 3.17
CA ILE A 310 8.29 6.67 3.67
C ILE A 310 9.52 5.77 3.57
N LEU A 311 10.61 6.31 3.04
CA LEU A 311 11.91 5.66 3.03
C LEU A 311 12.93 6.57 3.73
N SER A 312 13.59 6.05 4.76
CA SER A 312 14.67 6.75 5.47
C SER A 312 15.93 5.89 5.46
N PHE A 313 17.06 6.50 5.10
CA PHE A 313 18.38 5.87 5.18
C PHE A 313 19.41 6.97 5.38
N PRO A 314 19.91 7.17 6.62
CA PRO A 314 20.83 8.24 6.94
C PRO A 314 22.05 8.29 6.01
N GLY A 315 22.39 9.49 5.52
CA GLY A 315 23.53 9.69 4.63
C GLY A 315 23.39 9.13 3.20
N LYS A 316 22.30 8.41 2.89
CA LYS A 316 22.02 7.86 1.54
C LYS A 316 20.75 8.44 0.92
N VAL A 317 19.78 8.78 1.72
CA VAL A 317 18.51 9.36 1.31
C VAL A 317 18.39 10.74 1.94
N SER A 318 18.13 11.78 1.15
CA SER A 318 17.94 13.14 1.66
C SER A 318 16.47 13.39 1.97
N PRO A 319 16.16 14.01 3.13
CA PRO A 319 14.78 14.35 3.47
C PRO A 319 14.09 15.17 2.40
N SER A 320 12.93 14.70 1.96
CA SER A 320 12.15 15.38 0.93
C SER A 320 10.72 14.85 0.82
N VAL A 321 9.89 15.57 0.10
CA VAL A 321 8.54 15.14 -0.28
C VAL A 321 8.46 15.04 -1.79
N THR A 322 7.90 13.96 -2.30
CA THR A 322 7.75 13.75 -3.73
C THR A 322 6.32 13.32 -4.09
N ARG A 323 5.86 13.78 -5.25
CA ARG A 323 4.59 13.38 -5.85
C ARG A 323 4.78 12.33 -6.96
N LYS A 324 5.95 11.70 -7.03
CA LYS A 324 6.20 10.61 -7.98
C LYS A 324 5.30 9.42 -7.67
N LEU A 325 4.67 8.89 -8.72
CA LEU A 325 3.74 7.76 -8.61
C LEU A 325 4.48 6.47 -8.28
N VAL A 326 4.01 5.76 -7.26
CA VAL A 326 4.57 4.47 -6.83
C VAL A 326 3.45 3.45 -6.68
N ASN A 327 3.66 2.25 -7.21
CA ASN A 327 2.84 1.08 -6.87
C ASN A 327 3.58 0.26 -5.81
N VAL A 328 3.15 0.37 -4.56
CA VAL A 328 3.86 -0.24 -3.41
C VAL A 328 3.99 -1.75 -3.56
N GLY A 329 3.02 -2.41 -4.19
CA GLY A 329 3.03 -3.86 -4.37
C GLY A 329 4.20 -4.38 -5.17
N VAL A 330 4.55 -3.70 -6.24
CA VAL A 330 5.59 -4.18 -7.17
C VAL A 330 6.89 -3.40 -7.09
N ASP A 331 6.89 -2.19 -6.47
CA ASP A 331 8.06 -1.33 -6.42
C ASP A 331 8.88 -1.49 -5.12
N THR A 332 8.26 -1.95 -4.02
CA THR A 332 8.94 -2.06 -2.72
C THR A 332 10.05 -3.10 -2.74
N PHE A 333 9.77 -4.28 -3.24
CA PHE A 333 10.77 -5.35 -3.24
C PHE A 333 11.96 -5.04 -4.17
N PRO A 334 11.80 -4.62 -5.43
CA PRO A 334 12.96 -4.19 -6.24
C PRO A 334 13.71 -3.00 -5.62
N THR A 335 13.05 -2.11 -4.87
CA THR A 335 13.72 -1.03 -4.14
C THR A 335 14.63 -1.57 -3.04
N MET A 336 14.16 -2.53 -2.26
CA MET A 336 14.99 -3.17 -1.21
C MET A 336 16.20 -3.87 -1.82
N LEU A 337 16.02 -4.61 -2.92
CA LEU A 337 17.12 -5.29 -3.63
C LEU A 337 18.16 -4.29 -4.14
N ASP A 338 17.71 -3.17 -4.74
CA ASP A 338 18.59 -2.14 -5.28
C ASP A 338 19.42 -1.46 -4.18
N PHE A 339 18.82 -1.08 -3.05
CA PHE A 339 19.57 -0.53 -1.91
C PHE A 339 20.54 -1.55 -1.30
N ALA A 340 20.18 -2.82 -1.31
CA ALA A 340 21.03 -3.92 -0.85
C ALA A 340 22.17 -4.27 -1.85
N GLY A 341 22.20 -3.66 -3.03
CA GLY A 341 23.14 -4.00 -4.10
C GLY A 341 22.94 -5.42 -4.63
N LEU A 342 21.71 -5.92 -4.57
CA LEU A 342 21.32 -7.24 -5.09
C LEU A 342 20.70 -7.10 -6.49
N GLU A 343 20.81 -8.15 -7.28
CA GLU A 343 20.21 -8.18 -8.61
C GLU A 343 18.67 -8.18 -8.51
N ILE A 344 18.04 -7.29 -9.28
CA ILE A 344 16.59 -7.27 -9.43
C ILE A 344 16.20 -8.28 -10.51
N PRO A 345 15.37 -9.30 -10.20
CA PRO A 345 14.93 -10.27 -11.20
C PRO A 345 14.30 -9.63 -12.43
N SER A 346 14.72 -10.05 -13.62
CA SER A 346 14.20 -9.51 -14.89
C SER A 346 12.70 -9.77 -15.10
N SER A 347 12.12 -10.69 -14.34
CA SER A 347 10.68 -10.97 -14.31
C SER A 347 9.86 -9.91 -13.56
N PHE A 348 10.49 -9.06 -12.74
CA PHE A 348 9.79 -8.01 -12.02
C PHE A 348 9.37 -6.90 -12.97
N LYS A 349 8.13 -6.45 -12.83
CA LYS A 349 7.55 -5.34 -13.60
C LYS A 349 7.64 -4.01 -12.83
N GLY A 350 7.89 -4.09 -11.53
CA GLY A 350 8.09 -2.92 -10.66
C GLY A 350 9.42 -2.22 -10.91
N ARG A 351 9.54 -1.01 -10.40
CA ARG A 351 10.75 -0.18 -10.51
C ARG A 351 11.25 0.21 -9.12
N SER A 352 12.55 0.10 -8.90
CA SER A 352 13.17 0.67 -7.70
C SER A 352 12.93 2.18 -7.63
N VAL A 353 12.50 2.67 -6.46
CA VAL A 353 12.37 4.11 -6.19
C VAL A 353 13.67 4.74 -5.70
N ARG A 354 14.77 4.00 -5.62
CA ARG A 354 16.06 4.49 -5.13
C ARG A 354 16.50 5.77 -5.82
N LEU A 355 16.44 5.81 -7.16
CA LEU A 355 16.80 7.01 -7.91
C LEU A 355 15.92 8.23 -7.58
N VAL A 356 14.64 8.01 -7.24
CA VAL A 356 13.75 9.07 -6.77
C VAL A 356 14.16 9.53 -5.38
N CYS A 357 14.58 8.62 -4.50
CA CYS A 357 15.05 8.95 -3.14
C CYS A 357 16.37 9.72 -3.18
N GLU A 358 17.27 9.39 -4.12
CA GLU A 358 18.55 10.09 -4.31
C GLU A 358 18.37 11.42 -5.07
N ASN A 359 17.35 11.52 -5.94
CA ASN A 359 17.02 12.73 -6.70
C ASN A 359 15.49 12.94 -6.78
N PRO A 360 14.87 13.58 -5.78
CA PRO A 360 13.42 13.81 -5.76
C PRO A 360 12.88 14.62 -6.95
N ASN A 361 13.75 15.38 -7.63
CA ASN A 361 13.42 16.16 -8.81
C ASN A 361 13.64 15.40 -10.13
N LEU A 362 13.84 14.09 -10.09
CA LEU A 362 14.02 13.24 -11.25
C LEU A 362 12.89 13.47 -12.27
N SER A 363 13.22 13.93 -13.49
CA SER A 363 12.22 14.24 -14.53
C SER A 363 11.69 12.99 -15.24
N ASN A 364 12.57 12.00 -15.45
CA ASN A 364 12.23 10.78 -16.16
C ASN A 364 11.77 9.69 -15.18
N TRP A 365 10.50 9.74 -14.79
CA TRP A 365 9.83 8.72 -13.99
C TRP A 365 8.62 8.18 -14.75
N ARG A 366 7.96 7.15 -14.19
CA ARG A 366 6.75 6.60 -14.81
C ARG A 366 5.63 7.64 -14.91
N GLU A 367 4.86 7.54 -15.97
CA GLU A 367 3.73 8.41 -16.24
C GLU A 367 2.47 8.00 -15.44
N TYR A 368 2.35 6.71 -15.10
CA TYR A 368 1.18 6.18 -14.42
C TYR A 368 1.50 4.99 -13.51
N VAL A 369 0.56 4.68 -12.64
CA VAL A 369 0.45 3.40 -11.92
C VAL A 369 -0.92 2.78 -12.17
N VAL A 370 -1.00 1.44 -12.10
CA VAL A 370 -2.26 0.71 -12.24
C VAL A 370 -2.55 -0.08 -10.97
N VAL A 371 -3.79 -0.01 -10.51
CA VAL A 371 -4.32 -0.74 -9.35
C VAL A 371 -5.40 -1.68 -9.84
N SER A 372 -5.36 -2.93 -9.43
CA SER A 372 -6.39 -3.93 -9.73
C SER A 372 -7.36 -4.10 -8.56
N ASN A 373 -8.57 -4.56 -8.84
CA ASN A 373 -9.49 -4.93 -7.78
C ASN A 373 -10.52 -5.96 -8.27
N HIS A 374 -10.82 -6.93 -7.39
CA HIS A 374 -11.99 -7.77 -7.46
C HIS A 374 -12.87 -7.45 -6.25
N MET A 375 -13.94 -6.73 -6.50
CA MET A 375 -14.86 -6.25 -5.47
C MET A 375 -15.87 -7.34 -5.14
N VAL A 376 -15.59 -8.13 -4.11
CA VAL A 376 -16.43 -9.26 -3.69
C VAL A 376 -16.87 -9.17 -2.23
N GLN A 377 -16.67 -8.02 -1.60
CA GLN A 377 -17.10 -7.80 -0.21
C GLN A 377 -18.49 -7.17 -0.15
N GLY A 378 -19.19 -7.38 0.98
CA GLY A 378 -20.51 -6.83 1.21
C GLY A 378 -21.57 -7.91 1.40
N ALA A 379 -22.81 -7.59 1.09
CA ALA A 379 -23.97 -8.49 1.15
C ALA A 379 -24.88 -8.31 -0.07
N VAL A 380 -25.91 -9.11 -0.16
CA VAL A 380 -26.91 -8.99 -1.24
C VAL A 380 -27.73 -7.72 -1.02
N PRO A 381 -27.69 -6.72 -1.92
CA PRO A 381 -28.54 -5.57 -1.84
C PRO A 381 -30.03 -5.93 -2.03
N VAL A 382 -30.91 -5.13 -1.44
CA VAL A 382 -32.38 -5.33 -1.58
C VAL A 382 -32.78 -5.34 -3.07
N GLY A 383 -33.55 -6.32 -3.46
CA GLY A 383 -34.03 -6.48 -4.84
C GLY A 383 -33.04 -7.13 -5.81
N ARG A 384 -31.93 -7.69 -5.31
CA ARG A 384 -30.92 -8.41 -6.09
C ARG A 384 -30.75 -9.84 -5.65
N THR A 385 -30.19 -10.67 -6.53
CA THR A 385 -29.79 -12.06 -6.24
C THR A 385 -28.26 -12.14 -6.25
N GLY A 386 -27.67 -12.48 -5.12
CA GLY A 386 -26.21 -12.64 -4.95
C GLY A 386 -25.48 -11.34 -4.59
N ILE A 387 -24.31 -11.51 -3.98
CA ILE A 387 -23.38 -10.41 -3.64
C ILE A 387 -22.80 -9.86 -4.95
N PRO A 388 -22.82 -8.56 -5.17
CA PRO A 388 -22.19 -7.97 -6.34
C PRO A 388 -20.72 -8.35 -6.41
N GLN A 389 -20.29 -8.81 -7.56
CA GLN A 389 -18.90 -9.05 -7.89
C GLN A 389 -18.55 -8.15 -9.06
N SER A 390 -17.54 -7.33 -8.90
CA SER A 390 -17.06 -6.44 -9.96
C SER A 390 -15.55 -6.49 -10.03
N ARG A 391 -15.02 -6.69 -11.22
CA ARG A 391 -13.60 -6.59 -11.51
C ARG A 391 -13.32 -5.21 -12.07
N GLY A 392 -12.20 -4.62 -11.69
CA GLY A 392 -11.82 -3.31 -12.18
C GLY A 392 -10.32 -3.12 -12.30
N ARG A 393 -9.98 -2.09 -13.06
CA ARG A 393 -8.63 -1.51 -13.13
C ARG A 393 -8.73 -0.01 -12.99
N MET A 394 -7.83 0.54 -12.19
CA MET A 394 -7.66 1.98 -12.05
C MET A 394 -6.27 2.36 -12.51
N LEU A 395 -6.17 3.35 -13.39
CA LEU A 395 -4.94 3.97 -13.85
C LEU A 395 -4.87 5.39 -13.32
N ARG A 396 -3.78 5.72 -12.61
CA ARG A 396 -3.50 7.04 -12.03
C ARG A 396 -2.32 7.68 -12.76
N THR A 397 -2.56 8.77 -13.46
CA THR A 397 -1.53 9.67 -14.01
C THR A 397 -1.29 10.83 -13.05
N ASP A 398 -0.48 11.82 -13.41
CA ASP A 398 -0.25 12.98 -12.55
C ASP A 398 -1.53 13.79 -12.31
N ASP A 399 -2.38 13.95 -13.33
CA ASP A 399 -3.53 14.85 -13.28
C ASP A 399 -4.86 14.12 -13.15
N PHE A 400 -4.97 12.89 -13.71
CA PHE A 400 -6.24 12.16 -13.79
C PHE A 400 -6.18 10.78 -13.14
N LYS A 401 -7.35 10.35 -12.67
CA LYS A 401 -7.63 8.96 -12.27
C LYS A 401 -8.71 8.40 -13.18
N TYR A 402 -8.35 7.36 -13.92
CA TYR A 402 -9.28 6.62 -14.76
C TYR A 402 -9.55 5.25 -14.16
N ALA A 403 -10.81 4.86 -14.06
CA ALA A 403 -11.18 3.50 -13.64
C ALA A 403 -12.20 2.90 -14.61
N VAL A 404 -12.10 1.59 -14.84
CA VAL A 404 -13.03 0.82 -15.65
C VAL A 404 -13.40 -0.48 -14.94
N TYR A 405 -14.67 -0.86 -15.05
CA TYR A 405 -15.25 -2.03 -14.39
C TYR A 405 -15.89 -2.97 -15.42
N ASP A 406 -16.10 -4.23 -15.05
CA ASP A 406 -16.65 -5.27 -15.92
C ASP A 406 -18.19 -5.34 -15.94
N ILE A 407 -18.88 -4.71 -14.98
CA ILE A 407 -20.33 -4.75 -14.86
C ILE A 407 -21.00 -3.38 -15.06
N GLY A 408 -22.27 -3.41 -15.45
CA GLY A 408 -23.10 -2.23 -15.66
C GLY A 408 -22.98 -1.61 -17.06
N GLU A 409 -23.77 -0.58 -17.31
CA GLU A 409 -23.71 0.25 -18.52
C GLU A 409 -22.76 1.44 -18.31
N HIS A 410 -22.85 2.08 -17.14
CA HIS A 410 -21.96 3.15 -16.72
C HIS A 410 -20.73 2.56 -16.02
N ARG A 411 -19.76 2.11 -16.83
CA ARG A 411 -18.63 1.30 -16.38
C ARG A 411 -17.33 2.05 -16.15
N GLU A 412 -17.27 3.34 -16.52
CA GLU A 412 -16.05 4.10 -16.51
C GLU A 412 -16.14 5.33 -15.64
N SER A 413 -15.06 5.63 -14.98
CA SER A 413 -14.86 6.85 -14.21
C SER A 413 -13.59 7.55 -14.69
N LEU A 414 -13.65 8.87 -14.85
CA LEU A 414 -12.51 9.75 -15.08
C LEU A 414 -12.62 10.92 -14.11
N VAL A 415 -11.64 11.10 -13.26
CA VAL A 415 -11.61 12.17 -12.27
C VAL A 415 -10.41 13.06 -12.52
N ASP A 416 -10.62 14.37 -12.54
CA ASP A 416 -9.58 15.39 -12.58
C ASP A 416 -9.03 15.59 -11.16
N MET A 417 -7.91 14.96 -10.84
CA MET A 417 -7.35 14.94 -9.49
C MET A 417 -6.64 16.23 -9.08
N GLU A 418 -6.49 17.17 -9.99
CA GLU A 418 -5.98 18.51 -9.69
C GLU A 418 -7.13 19.42 -9.22
N ASN A 419 -8.27 19.38 -9.91
CA ASN A 419 -9.42 20.24 -9.64
C ASN A 419 -10.48 19.57 -8.77
N ASP A 420 -10.48 18.24 -8.67
CA ASP A 420 -11.38 17.43 -7.84
C ASP A 420 -10.61 16.38 -7.04
N PRO A 421 -9.72 16.76 -6.11
CA PRO A 421 -8.91 15.82 -5.33
C PRO A 421 -9.74 14.95 -4.38
N TYR A 422 -11.01 15.26 -4.19
CA TYR A 422 -11.95 14.50 -3.38
C TYR A 422 -12.85 13.57 -4.19
N GLU A 423 -12.60 13.43 -5.48
CA GLU A 423 -13.26 12.47 -6.38
C GLU A 423 -14.79 12.58 -6.42
N MET A 424 -15.32 13.81 -6.38
CA MET A 424 -16.75 14.07 -6.29
C MET A 424 -17.48 14.10 -7.63
N ARG A 425 -16.76 14.10 -8.75
CA ARG A 425 -17.37 14.19 -10.08
C ARG A 425 -16.70 13.26 -11.09
N ASN A 426 -17.47 12.35 -11.63
CA ASN A 426 -17.03 11.52 -12.76
C ASN A 426 -17.18 12.31 -14.07
N GLN A 427 -16.07 12.52 -14.79
CA GLN A 427 -16.01 13.23 -16.08
C GLN A 427 -16.07 12.29 -17.28
N ALA A 428 -16.23 10.98 -17.11
CA ALA A 428 -16.16 10.01 -18.22
C ALA A 428 -17.24 10.25 -19.30
N ARG A 429 -18.37 10.87 -18.94
CA ARG A 429 -19.44 11.24 -19.86
C ARG A 429 -19.40 12.69 -20.33
N ASN A 430 -18.47 13.51 -19.81
CA ASN A 430 -18.33 14.90 -20.20
C ASN A 430 -17.66 14.98 -21.60
N PRO A 431 -18.31 15.56 -22.63
CA PRO A 431 -17.73 15.67 -23.97
C PRO A 431 -16.40 16.41 -24.01
N GLU A 432 -16.20 17.38 -23.10
CA GLU A 432 -14.94 18.14 -23.01
C GLU A 432 -13.75 17.27 -22.64
N HIS A 433 -13.96 16.20 -21.86
CA HIS A 433 -12.94 15.25 -21.44
C HIS A 433 -12.81 14.01 -22.35
N LYS A 434 -13.53 13.94 -23.47
CA LYS A 434 -13.51 12.78 -24.39
C LYS A 434 -12.10 12.42 -24.88
N LYS A 435 -11.27 13.41 -25.19
CA LYS A 435 -9.89 13.18 -25.62
C LYS A 435 -9.04 12.59 -24.49
N THR A 436 -9.16 13.13 -23.29
CA THR A 436 -8.48 12.65 -22.08
C THR A 436 -8.90 11.21 -21.73
N LEU A 437 -10.21 10.92 -21.76
CA LEU A 437 -10.73 9.58 -21.53
C LEU A 437 -10.13 8.57 -22.52
N ASN A 438 -10.13 8.88 -23.82
CA ASN A 438 -9.57 7.99 -24.83
C ASN A 438 -8.06 7.78 -24.67
N ALA A 439 -7.31 8.80 -24.25
CA ALA A 439 -5.89 8.68 -23.94
C ALA A 439 -5.66 7.70 -22.77
N HIS A 440 -6.47 7.79 -21.69
CA HIS A 440 -6.32 6.91 -20.54
C HIS A 440 -6.75 5.46 -20.84
N ARG A 441 -7.76 5.25 -21.69
CA ARG A 441 -8.09 3.92 -22.23
C ARG A 441 -6.90 3.31 -22.98
N ALA A 442 -6.26 4.12 -23.85
CA ALA A 442 -5.09 3.67 -24.62
C ALA A 442 -3.90 3.36 -23.71
N LEU A 443 -3.62 4.18 -22.68
CA LEU A 443 -2.58 3.91 -21.69
C LEU A 443 -2.84 2.61 -20.92
N LEU A 444 -4.07 2.40 -20.45
CA LEU A 444 -4.41 1.16 -19.72
C LEU A 444 -4.31 -0.06 -20.64
N ARG A 445 -4.70 0.05 -21.91
CA ARG A 445 -4.54 -1.03 -22.88
C ARG A 445 -3.07 -1.34 -23.15
N ALA A 446 -2.24 -0.32 -23.35
CA ALA A 446 -0.80 -0.48 -23.55
C ALA A 446 -0.14 -1.16 -22.35
N TYR A 447 -0.45 -0.70 -21.14
CA TYR A 447 -0.02 -1.36 -19.90
C TYR A 447 -0.42 -2.83 -19.87
N ALA A 448 -1.70 -3.12 -20.13
CA ALA A 448 -2.22 -4.50 -20.03
C ALA A 448 -1.51 -5.45 -21.01
N VAL A 449 -1.20 -4.98 -22.21
CA VAL A 449 -0.40 -5.74 -23.20
C VAL A 449 1.03 -5.94 -22.71
N GLU A 450 1.68 -4.88 -22.23
CA GLU A 450 3.08 -4.89 -21.76
C GLU A 450 3.28 -5.88 -20.60
N VAL A 451 2.39 -5.87 -19.61
CA VAL A 451 2.55 -6.72 -18.40
C VAL A 451 1.83 -8.06 -18.53
N GLY A 452 1.02 -8.29 -19.56
CA GLY A 452 0.25 -9.51 -19.75
C GLY A 452 -1.02 -9.60 -18.89
N ASP A 453 -1.64 -8.47 -18.53
CA ASP A 453 -2.92 -8.42 -17.79
C ASP A 453 -4.10 -8.65 -18.74
N THR A 454 -4.36 -9.91 -19.08
CA THR A 454 -5.44 -10.30 -20.00
C THR A 454 -6.82 -9.92 -19.48
N GLU A 455 -7.01 -9.94 -18.15
CA GLU A 455 -8.27 -9.53 -17.54
C GLU A 455 -8.53 -8.02 -17.72
N ALA A 456 -7.50 -7.18 -17.67
CA ALA A 456 -7.65 -5.76 -18.00
C ALA A 456 -8.11 -5.56 -19.45
N LEU A 457 -7.60 -6.36 -20.39
CA LEU A 457 -8.03 -6.34 -21.79
C LEU A 457 -9.50 -6.77 -21.96
N GLU A 458 -9.93 -7.82 -21.24
CA GLU A 458 -11.33 -8.24 -21.21
C GLU A 458 -12.25 -7.13 -20.65
N ILE A 459 -11.86 -6.50 -19.54
CA ILE A 459 -12.62 -5.42 -18.91
C ILE A 459 -12.74 -4.22 -19.85
N LEU A 460 -11.66 -3.85 -20.53
CA LEU A 460 -11.68 -2.77 -21.52
C LEU A 460 -12.57 -3.10 -22.74
N GLY A 461 -12.60 -4.35 -23.19
CA GLY A 461 -13.28 -4.75 -24.43
C GLY A 461 -12.70 -3.98 -25.63
N ASP A 462 -13.56 -3.58 -26.58
CA ASP A 462 -13.19 -2.86 -27.81
C ASP A 462 -13.08 -1.33 -27.64
N ARG A 463 -13.08 -0.81 -26.40
CA ARG A 463 -13.03 0.63 -26.08
C ARG A 463 -11.67 1.26 -26.34
#